data_8186cd0f85d80598bd8e9fe8137591fa
#
_entry.id   8186cd0f85d80598bd8e9fe8137591fa
#
_cell.length_a   1.000
_cell.length_b   1.000
_cell.length_c   1.000
_cell.angle_alpha   90.00
_cell.angle_beta   90.00
_cell.angle_gamma   90.00
#
_symmetry.space_group_name_H-M   'P 1'
#
loop_
_entity.id
_entity.type
_entity.pdbx_description
1 polymer ?
#
loop_
_entity_poly.entity_id
_entity_poly.type
_entity_poly.pdbx_seq_one_letter_code
_entity_poly.pdbx_strand_id
1 'polypeptide(L)'
;MLRHRTASRLAVLVLLGSGLVPLAAAPAGATPGCVDETAPSVLQNGCDDSTPPETTLTASTAPNPAGLVTVSSMTFTLGWQVVDGDQGPFGLECRLTGGPQAHDWRACTSPVTYADLPDAAAGSYVLEARAVDAGDRATTPDTAPLLPPTVADTPDEDPTPATFTWGQDTRAPFVFVTGTSYDEITPTQPVVTGAGAPIRLNSSEPGSGFECTDNDQPVACTGGRWELPDPAAGRHRFSARTIDAAGNASAWSEPIEFFVPRNLTRQRGWAKVTDPGYFRGDAIKASRRGARLVLPRTTVGELRLLAATGRGHGKVRVRVGRRDWHVVDLAGPRTSMKQLVVIDRYSGIRAGRIVIESLSARPVVLDAVVARPNRFPAASRASRR
;
A
#
# COMPACT_ATOMS: atom_id res chain seq x y z
N MET A 1 39.07 3.46 31.83
CA MET A 1 38.60 2.06 31.95
C MET A 1 37.95 1.65 30.62
N LEU A 2 38.72 1.00 29.80
CA LEU A 2 38.32 0.44 28.49
C LEU A 2 37.45 -0.80 28.71
N ARG A 3 36.31 -0.90 28.04
CA ARG A 3 35.64 -2.19 27.83
C ARG A 3 35.45 -2.42 26.33
N HIS A 4 36.24 -3.37 25.85
CA HIS A 4 36.13 -3.97 24.53
C HIS A 4 34.77 -4.67 24.38
N ARG A 5 34.07 -4.43 23.25
CA ARG A 5 33.00 -5.29 22.75
C ARG A 5 33.55 -6.07 21.56
N THR A 6 33.75 -7.33 21.77
CA THR A 6 34.10 -8.34 20.77
C THR A 6 32.90 -8.58 19.85
N ALA A 7 33.10 -8.34 18.56
CA ALA A 7 32.16 -8.74 17.51
C ALA A 7 32.46 -10.20 17.13
N SER A 8 31.52 -11.09 17.42
CA SER A 8 31.54 -12.47 16.91
C SER A 8 31.18 -12.48 15.42
N ARG A 9 32.14 -12.77 14.59
CA ARG A 9 31.91 -13.14 13.18
C ARG A 9 31.56 -14.61 13.11
N LEU A 10 30.35 -14.95 12.73
CA LEU A 10 29.94 -16.29 12.34
C LEU A 10 30.52 -16.56 10.96
N ALA A 11 31.54 -17.41 10.90
CA ALA A 11 32.02 -17.97 9.64
C ALA A 11 31.12 -19.13 9.22
N VAL A 12 30.39 -18.97 8.13
CA VAL A 12 29.66 -20.05 7.47
C VAL A 12 30.68 -20.86 6.66
N LEU A 13 30.98 -22.03 7.16
CA LEU A 13 31.82 -23.04 6.50
C LEU A 13 30.95 -23.74 5.44
N VAL A 14 31.13 -23.39 4.17
CA VAL A 14 30.56 -24.15 3.06
C VAL A 14 31.42 -25.39 2.84
N LEU A 15 30.93 -26.52 3.31
CA LEU A 15 31.49 -27.83 2.98
C LEU A 15 31.09 -28.17 1.53
N LEU A 16 32.03 -28.01 0.61
CA LEU A 16 31.97 -28.62 -0.71
C LEU A 16 32.15 -30.15 -0.54
N GLY A 17 31.04 -30.83 -0.39
CA GLY A 17 31.00 -32.29 -0.47
C GLY A 17 31.09 -32.69 -1.94
N SER A 18 32.26 -33.12 -2.37
CA SER A 18 32.46 -33.85 -3.63
C SER A 18 31.77 -35.22 -3.48
N GLY A 19 30.47 -35.25 -3.69
CA GLY A 19 29.75 -36.50 -3.86
C GLY A 19 30.09 -37.07 -5.23
N LEU A 20 30.91 -38.08 -5.27
CA LEU A 20 30.96 -38.99 -6.41
C LEU A 20 29.59 -39.62 -6.59
N VAL A 21 28.83 -39.10 -7.55
CA VAL A 21 27.62 -39.78 -8.04
C VAL A 21 28.11 -41.04 -8.72
N PRO A 22 27.68 -42.23 -8.24
CA PRO A 22 27.98 -43.44 -8.99
C PRO A 22 27.33 -43.32 -10.36
N LEU A 23 28.07 -43.42 -11.45
CA LEU A 23 27.54 -43.66 -12.76
C LEU A 23 26.66 -44.90 -12.65
N ALA A 24 25.36 -44.72 -12.59
CA ALA A 24 24.40 -45.77 -12.85
C ALA A 24 24.70 -46.24 -14.29
N ALA A 25 25.08 -47.47 -14.44
CA ALA A 25 25.21 -48.08 -15.74
C ALA A 25 23.87 -47.90 -16.46
N ALA A 26 23.93 -47.29 -17.65
CA ALA A 26 22.77 -47.18 -18.53
C ALA A 26 22.18 -48.59 -18.71
N PRO A 27 20.86 -48.75 -18.65
CA PRO A 27 20.27 -49.98 -19.08
C PRO A 27 20.67 -50.22 -20.53
N ALA A 28 21.43 -51.25 -20.77
CA ALA A 28 21.72 -51.72 -22.07
C ALA A 28 20.42 -52.23 -22.72
N GLY A 29 19.77 -51.36 -23.44
CA GLY A 29 18.54 -51.60 -24.15
C GLY A 29 18.51 -51.08 -25.58
N ALA A 30 19.66 -50.63 -26.09
CA ALA A 30 19.77 -50.34 -27.49
C ALA A 30 19.59 -51.68 -28.25
N THR A 31 18.53 -51.82 -28.99
CA THR A 31 18.31 -52.95 -29.89
C THR A 31 19.44 -52.90 -30.91
N PRO A 32 20.21 -54.01 -31.09
CA PRO A 32 21.27 -54.02 -32.06
C PRO A 32 20.69 -53.87 -33.46
N GLY A 33 20.82 -52.72 -34.09
CA GLY A 33 20.33 -52.45 -35.43
C GLY A 33 19.83 -51.05 -35.73
N CYS A 34 19.58 -50.22 -34.73
CA CYS A 34 19.22 -48.82 -34.90
C CYS A 34 20.48 -47.98 -35.12
N VAL A 35 20.79 -47.67 -36.37
CA VAL A 35 22.08 -47.06 -36.73
C VAL A 35 21.93 -45.61 -37.20
N ASP A 36 20.73 -45.11 -37.42
CA ASP A 36 20.55 -43.73 -37.84
C ASP A 36 19.11 -43.25 -37.56
N GLU A 37 18.95 -42.67 -36.42
CA GLU A 37 17.66 -42.12 -35.90
C GLU A 37 17.27 -40.80 -36.58
N THR A 38 18.07 -40.31 -37.51
CA THR A 38 17.80 -39.11 -38.31
C THR A 38 17.15 -39.39 -39.65
N ALA A 39 16.99 -40.63 -40.02
CA ALA A 39 16.41 -41.02 -41.30
C ALA A 39 14.96 -41.49 -41.15
N PRO A 40 14.01 -41.00 -41.96
CA PRO A 40 12.59 -41.44 -41.90
C PRO A 40 12.37 -42.92 -42.09
N SER A 41 13.41 -43.66 -42.43
CA SER A 41 13.36 -45.12 -42.53
C SER A 41 13.57 -45.87 -41.21
N VAL A 42 13.89 -45.17 -40.13
CA VAL A 42 14.17 -45.76 -38.81
C VAL A 42 12.91 -46.19 -38.10
N LEU A 43 11.81 -45.47 -38.28
CA LEU A 43 10.48 -45.88 -37.82
C LEU A 43 10.06 -47.29 -38.25
N GLN A 44 10.64 -47.77 -39.34
CA GLN A 44 10.37 -49.12 -39.86
C GLN A 44 11.08 -50.25 -39.09
N ASN A 45 12.02 -49.91 -38.21
CA ASN A 45 12.83 -50.88 -37.47
C ASN A 45 12.43 -51.03 -36.00
N GLY A 46 11.37 -50.36 -35.50
CA GLY A 46 10.97 -50.41 -34.10
C GLY A 46 11.94 -49.70 -33.18
N CYS A 47 12.60 -48.69 -33.67
CA CYS A 47 13.51 -47.81 -32.90
C CYS A 47 12.81 -46.53 -32.50
N ASP A 48 11.53 -46.63 -32.13
CA ASP A 48 10.78 -45.59 -31.49
C ASP A 48 11.43 -45.31 -30.12
N ASP A 49 11.80 -44.04 -29.84
CA ASP A 49 12.17 -43.66 -28.50
C ASP A 49 10.88 -43.35 -27.73
N SER A 50 10.66 -43.96 -26.65
CA SER A 50 9.45 -43.83 -25.83
C SER A 50 9.62 -42.75 -24.74
N THR A 51 10.58 -41.84 -24.89
CA THR A 51 10.96 -40.89 -23.87
C THR A 51 10.65 -39.46 -24.31
N PRO A 52 9.51 -38.90 -23.90
CA PRO A 52 9.09 -37.57 -24.30
C PRO A 52 10.02 -36.49 -23.74
N PRO A 53 10.19 -35.37 -24.46
CA PRO A 53 10.98 -34.23 -23.98
C PRO A 53 10.32 -33.56 -22.77
N GLU A 54 11.13 -33.05 -21.84
CA GLU A 54 10.68 -32.31 -20.68
C GLU A 54 10.48 -30.82 -20.99
N THR A 55 9.33 -30.28 -20.70
CA THR A 55 8.97 -28.89 -20.99
C THR A 55 9.42 -27.92 -19.91
N THR A 56 9.95 -26.78 -20.32
CA THR A 56 10.26 -25.67 -19.43
C THR A 56 9.45 -24.44 -19.76
N LEU A 57 8.97 -23.72 -18.72
CA LEU A 57 8.18 -22.52 -18.87
C LEU A 57 8.65 -21.44 -17.89
N THR A 58 8.88 -20.23 -18.41
CA THR A 58 9.23 -19.06 -17.60
C THR A 58 8.35 -17.89 -18.00
N ALA A 59 7.68 -17.27 -17.03
CA ALA A 59 6.85 -16.10 -17.26
C ALA A 59 7.64 -14.79 -17.13
N SER A 60 7.25 -13.77 -17.90
CA SER A 60 7.84 -12.42 -17.84
C SER A 60 7.59 -11.72 -16.52
N THR A 61 6.48 -12.06 -15.83
CA THR A 61 6.06 -11.47 -14.55
C THR A 61 5.53 -12.58 -13.65
N ALA A 62 6.05 -12.65 -12.44
CA ALA A 62 5.52 -13.55 -11.42
C ALA A 62 4.30 -12.91 -10.74
N PRO A 63 3.25 -13.67 -10.43
CA PRO A 63 2.16 -13.20 -9.59
C PRO A 63 2.65 -12.82 -8.19
N ASN A 64 1.99 -11.86 -7.59
CA ASN A 64 2.22 -11.51 -6.20
C ASN A 64 1.68 -12.63 -5.26
N PRO A 65 1.83 -12.53 -3.92
CA PRO A 65 1.31 -13.51 -2.98
C PRO A 65 -0.21 -13.71 -3.04
N ALA A 66 -0.96 -12.78 -3.61
CA ALA A 66 -2.40 -12.94 -3.86
C ALA A 66 -2.71 -13.68 -5.18
N GLY A 67 -1.69 -14.08 -5.94
CA GLY A 67 -1.86 -14.76 -7.23
C GLY A 67 -2.22 -13.82 -8.38
N LEU A 68 -1.97 -12.52 -8.25
CA LEU A 68 -2.34 -11.48 -9.21
C LEU A 68 -1.12 -10.82 -9.85
N VAL A 69 -1.25 -10.42 -11.11
CA VAL A 69 -0.32 -9.54 -11.83
C VAL A 69 -1.00 -8.21 -12.16
N THR A 70 -0.23 -7.14 -12.29
CA THR A 70 -0.71 -5.78 -12.60
C THR A 70 -0.48 -5.38 -14.06
N VAL A 71 -0.03 -6.31 -14.88
CA VAL A 71 0.25 -6.09 -16.31
C VAL A 71 -0.87 -6.65 -17.17
N SER A 72 -1.21 -5.98 -18.26
CA SER A 72 -2.24 -6.43 -19.22
C SER A 72 -1.72 -7.43 -20.25
N SER A 73 -0.43 -7.73 -20.23
CA SER A 73 0.21 -8.64 -21.18
C SER A 73 1.18 -9.56 -20.47
N MET A 74 1.06 -10.86 -20.71
CA MET A 74 1.94 -11.88 -20.17
C MET A 74 2.70 -12.55 -21.32
N THR A 75 4.02 -12.59 -21.20
CA THR A 75 4.89 -13.27 -22.15
C THR A 75 5.56 -14.45 -21.45
N PHE A 76 5.56 -15.57 -22.13
CA PHE A 76 6.15 -16.82 -21.64
C PHE A 76 7.25 -17.27 -22.56
N THR A 77 8.41 -17.54 -21.98
CA THR A 77 9.51 -18.22 -22.68
C THR A 77 9.37 -19.71 -22.41
N LEU A 78 9.20 -20.45 -23.47
CA LEU A 78 9.04 -21.90 -23.47
C LEU A 78 10.32 -22.53 -24.02
N GLY A 79 10.63 -23.71 -23.56
CA GLY A 79 11.74 -24.52 -24.03
C GLY A 79 11.50 -25.97 -23.64
N TRP A 80 12.42 -26.82 -24.04
CA TRP A 80 12.43 -28.22 -23.65
C TRP A 80 13.84 -28.66 -23.32
N GLN A 81 13.92 -29.74 -22.60
CA GLN A 81 15.16 -30.47 -22.35
C GLN A 81 15.02 -31.84 -23.00
N VAL A 82 15.99 -32.16 -23.83
CA VAL A 82 16.09 -33.49 -24.44
C VAL A 82 16.47 -34.48 -23.36
N VAL A 83 15.69 -35.52 -23.20
CA VAL A 83 16.00 -36.64 -22.34
C VAL A 83 16.87 -37.65 -23.12
N ASP A 84 17.61 -38.48 -22.46
CA ASP A 84 18.56 -39.39 -23.11
C ASP A 84 17.87 -40.32 -24.12
N GLY A 85 18.24 -40.21 -25.38
CA GLY A 85 17.66 -40.97 -26.49
C GLY A 85 16.64 -40.21 -27.34
N ASP A 86 16.14 -39.08 -26.86
CA ASP A 86 15.10 -38.28 -27.50
C ASP A 86 15.67 -37.48 -28.68
N GLN A 87 15.05 -37.57 -29.86
CA GLN A 87 15.54 -36.95 -31.12
C GLN A 87 14.41 -36.19 -31.83
N GLY A 88 14.66 -34.98 -32.18
CA GLY A 88 13.67 -34.15 -32.87
C GLY A 88 13.41 -34.50 -34.34
N PRO A 89 12.49 -33.77 -34.97
CA PRO A 89 12.23 -32.34 -34.72
C PRO A 89 11.22 -32.08 -33.63
N PHE A 90 11.61 -31.28 -32.63
CA PHE A 90 10.76 -30.90 -31.52
C PHE A 90 9.84 -29.74 -31.86
N GLY A 91 8.61 -29.79 -31.32
CA GLY A 91 7.62 -28.71 -31.35
C GLY A 91 7.16 -28.29 -29.97
N LEU A 92 6.36 -27.26 -29.93
CA LEU A 92 5.69 -26.81 -28.71
C LEU A 92 4.19 -26.72 -28.96
N GLU A 93 3.40 -27.21 -28.02
CA GLU A 93 1.96 -27.00 -27.96
C GLU A 93 1.60 -26.25 -26.69
N CYS A 94 0.62 -25.34 -26.82
CA CYS A 94 0.09 -24.56 -25.71
C CYS A 94 -1.42 -24.73 -25.59
N ARG A 95 -1.90 -24.71 -24.36
CA ARG A 95 -3.32 -24.60 -24.02
C ARG A 95 -3.49 -23.46 -23.03
N LEU A 96 -4.41 -22.54 -23.34
CA LEU A 96 -4.80 -21.47 -22.39
C LEU A 96 -6.21 -21.72 -21.92
N THR A 97 -6.37 -21.84 -20.63
CA THR A 97 -7.68 -21.89 -19.97
C THR A 97 -8.00 -20.53 -19.35
N GLY A 98 -9.24 -20.10 -19.49
CA GLY A 98 -9.73 -18.82 -18.96
C GLY A 98 -9.65 -17.67 -19.96
N GLY A 99 -10.63 -16.76 -19.83
CA GLY A 99 -10.74 -15.56 -20.64
C GLY A 99 -11.08 -15.74 -22.11
N PRO A 100 -11.13 -14.64 -22.87
CA PRO A 100 -11.58 -14.66 -24.27
C PRO A 100 -10.57 -15.25 -25.25
N GLN A 101 -9.32 -15.43 -24.83
CA GLN A 101 -8.26 -16.03 -25.66
C GLN A 101 -8.04 -17.52 -25.34
N ALA A 102 -8.92 -18.12 -24.54
CA ALA A 102 -8.86 -19.54 -24.21
C ALA A 102 -8.86 -20.40 -25.47
N HIS A 103 -8.02 -21.41 -25.49
CA HIS A 103 -7.91 -22.38 -26.58
C HIS A 103 -7.41 -23.71 -26.04
N ASP A 104 -7.79 -24.77 -26.70
CA ASP A 104 -7.26 -26.09 -26.47
C ASP A 104 -5.82 -26.24 -27.04
N TRP A 105 -5.21 -27.40 -26.88
CA TRP A 105 -3.89 -27.68 -27.38
C TRP A 105 -3.72 -27.29 -28.85
N ARG A 106 -2.74 -26.48 -29.13
CA ARG A 106 -2.36 -26.06 -30.48
C ARG A 106 -0.89 -25.70 -30.53
N ALA A 107 -0.28 -25.84 -31.70
CA ALA A 107 1.09 -25.43 -31.90
C ALA A 107 1.32 -23.97 -31.46
N CYS A 108 2.41 -23.74 -30.76
CA CYS A 108 2.83 -22.41 -30.32
C CYS A 108 4.35 -22.23 -30.54
N THR A 109 4.81 -21.00 -30.40
CA THR A 109 6.24 -20.64 -30.53
C THR A 109 6.73 -19.98 -29.25
N SER A 110 8.03 -20.09 -29.00
CA SER A 110 8.66 -19.38 -27.90
C SER A 110 9.37 -18.11 -28.44
N PRO A 111 9.16 -16.93 -27.82
CA PRO A 111 8.19 -16.66 -26.75
C PRO A 111 6.74 -16.61 -27.26
N VAL A 112 5.76 -16.95 -26.39
CA VAL A 112 4.34 -16.74 -26.63
C VAL A 112 3.82 -15.62 -25.77
N THR A 113 2.97 -14.74 -26.32
CA THR A 113 2.42 -13.60 -25.60
C THR A 113 0.90 -13.58 -25.66
N TYR A 114 0.28 -13.41 -24.51
CA TYR A 114 -1.14 -13.15 -24.37
C TYR A 114 -1.33 -11.72 -23.90
N ALA A 115 -1.85 -10.86 -24.77
CA ALA A 115 -2.05 -9.44 -24.52
C ALA A 115 -3.54 -9.13 -24.34
N ASP A 116 -3.82 -8.00 -23.68
CA ASP A 116 -5.17 -7.47 -23.49
C ASP A 116 -6.16 -8.45 -22.86
N LEU A 117 -5.65 -9.30 -21.96
CA LEU A 117 -6.51 -10.14 -21.15
C LEU A 117 -7.30 -9.25 -20.18
N PRO A 118 -8.61 -9.52 -19.97
CA PRO A 118 -9.39 -8.77 -18.99
C PRO A 118 -8.96 -9.05 -17.55
N ASP A 119 -9.25 -8.12 -16.64
CA ASP A 119 -9.05 -8.34 -15.21
C ASP A 119 -9.86 -9.54 -14.74
N ALA A 120 -9.24 -10.41 -13.96
CA ALA A 120 -9.82 -11.66 -13.47
C ALA A 120 -9.17 -12.07 -12.14
N ALA A 121 -9.94 -12.78 -11.31
CA ALA A 121 -9.47 -13.25 -10.01
C ALA A 121 -8.22 -14.13 -10.13
N ALA A 122 -7.49 -14.29 -9.02
CA ALA A 122 -6.38 -15.22 -8.93
C ALA A 122 -6.80 -16.63 -9.40
N GLY A 123 -5.95 -17.27 -10.19
CA GLY A 123 -6.21 -18.60 -10.71
C GLY A 123 -7.18 -18.67 -11.90
N SER A 124 -7.64 -17.54 -12.43
CA SER A 124 -8.57 -17.52 -13.57
C SER A 124 -7.91 -17.87 -14.89
N TYR A 125 -6.62 -17.67 -15.02
CA TYR A 125 -5.83 -18.01 -16.20
C TYR A 125 -4.89 -19.15 -15.87
N VAL A 126 -4.85 -20.14 -16.74
CA VAL A 126 -3.91 -21.27 -16.67
C VAL A 126 -3.31 -21.49 -18.07
N LEU A 127 -2.01 -21.26 -18.19
CA LEU A 127 -1.25 -21.67 -19.35
C LEU A 127 -0.61 -23.01 -19.06
N GLU A 128 -0.82 -23.95 -19.96
CA GLU A 128 -0.12 -25.21 -20.01
C GLU A 128 0.68 -25.27 -21.32
N ALA A 129 1.90 -25.69 -21.23
CA ALA A 129 2.77 -25.89 -22.38
C ALA A 129 3.39 -27.28 -22.32
N ARG A 130 3.48 -27.93 -23.46
CA ARG A 130 4.17 -29.21 -23.60
C ARG A 130 5.05 -29.21 -24.82
N ALA A 131 6.17 -29.84 -24.70
CA ALA A 131 7.01 -30.18 -25.81
C ALA A 131 6.45 -31.43 -26.51
N VAL A 132 6.66 -31.51 -27.78
CA VAL A 132 6.19 -32.63 -28.63
C VAL A 132 7.35 -33.00 -29.53
N ASP A 133 7.69 -34.26 -29.56
CA ASP A 133 8.51 -34.78 -30.63
C ASP A 133 7.63 -35.06 -31.88
N ALA A 134 7.91 -34.32 -32.93
CA ALA A 134 7.14 -34.43 -34.16
C ALA A 134 7.77 -35.46 -35.14
N GLY A 135 8.96 -35.95 -34.81
CA GLY A 135 9.66 -36.91 -35.61
C GLY A 135 8.99 -38.28 -35.62
N ASP A 136 8.44 -38.67 -34.51
CA ASP A 136 7.84 -39.97 -34.27
C ASP A 136 6.30 -39.95 -34.36
N ARG A 137 5.72 -38.79 -34.63
CA ARG A 137 4.31 -38.74 -35.02
C ARG A 137 4.12 -39.44 -36.35
N ALA A 138 3.82 -40.72 -36.31
CA ALA A 138 3.49 -41.45 -37.50
C ALA A 138 2.26 -40.84 -38.19
N THR A 139 2.51 -39.94 -39.12
CA THR A 139 1.47 -39.33 -39.98
C THR A 139 1.02 -40.25 -41.11
N THR A 140 1.66 -41.37 -41.24
CA THR A 140 1.28 -42.40 -42.24
C THR A 140 1.17 -43.75 -41.57
N PRO A 141 0.05 -44.46 -41.79
CA PRO A 141 0.01 -45.85 -41.36
C PRO A 141 1.19 -46.60 -41.98
N ASP A 142 1.96 -47.23 -41.11
CA ASP A 142 3.06 -48.06 -41.55
C ASP A 142 2.54 -49.08 -42.57
N THR A 143 2.93 -48.89 -43.81
CA THR A 143 2.56 -49.82 -44.91
C THR A 143 3.59 -50.90 -45.07
N ALA A 144 4.56 -51.00 -44.17
CA ALA A 144 5.57 -52.04 -44.22
C ALA A 144 5.01 -53.39 -43.70
N PRO A 145 5.00 -54.45 -44.45
CA PRO A 145 4.30 -55.70 -44.11
C PRO A 145 5.05 -56.58 -43.13
N LEU A 146 6.00 -56.09 -42.34
CA LEU A 146 6.92 -56.94 -41.58
C LEU A 146 6.89 -56.76 -40.04
N LEU A 147 6.12 -55.86 -39.51
CA LEU A 147 5.94 -55.72 -38.06
C LEU A 147 4.51 -56.10 -37.64
N PRO A 148 4.31 -56.80 -36.52
CA PRO A 148 3.00 -57.04 -36.04
C PRO A 148 2.30 -55.71 -35.64
N PRO A 149 1.00 -55.51 -35.90
CA PRO A 149 0.29 -54.27 -35.70
C PRO A 149 0.03 -53.96 -34.22
N THR A 150 1.00 -54.10 -33.37
CA THR A 150 0.86 -54.04 -31.93
C THR A 150 1.80 -53.06 -31.20
N VAL A 151 2.64 -52.36 -31.93
CA VAL A 151 3.32 -51.22 -31.32
C VAL A 151 2.41 -50.02 -31.55
N ALA A 152 1.60 -49.68 -30.56
CA ALA A 152 0.87 -48.45 -30.54
C ALA A 152 1.95 -47.33 -30.50
N ASP A 153 1.89 -46.46 -31.51
CA ASP A 153 2.57 -45.19 -31.52
C ASP A 153 2.32 -44.52 -30.17
N THR A 154 3.31 -44.44 -29.32
CA THR A 154 3.15 -43.78 -28.05
C THR A 154 3.23 -42.28 -28.33
N PRO A 155 2.31 -41.48 -27.80
CA PRO A 155 2.38 -40.05 -27.99
C PRO A 155 3.65 -39.50 -27.37
N ASP A 156 4.52 -38.90 -28.20
CA ASP A 156 5.79 -38.26 -27.80
C ASP A 156 5.56 -36.85 -27.30
N GLU A 157 4.48 -36.69 -26.61
CA GLU A 157 4.09 -35.48 -25.95
C GLU A 157 4.51 -35.54 -24.48
N ASP A 158 5.12 -34.47 -23.96
CA ASP A 158 5.40 -34.36 -22.52
C ASP A 158 4.14 -34.69 -21.70
N PRO A 159 4.12 -35.79 -20.94
CA PRO A 159 2.95 -36.21 -20.17
C PRO A 159 2.74 -35.32 -18.92
N THR A 160 3.72 -34.45 -18.60
CA THR A 160 3.73 -33.56 -17.46
C THR A 160 3.86 -32.09 -17.89
N PRO A 161 2.86 -31.52 -18.59
CA PRO A 161 2.95 -30.15 -19.13
C PRO A 161 3.37 -29.12 -18.10
N ALA A 162 4.27 -28.24 -18.46
CA ALA A 162 4.64 -27.12 -17.63
C ALA A 162 3.45 -26.17 -17.49
N THR A 163 3.09 -25.84 -16.25
CA THR A 163 1.86 -25.09 -15.94
C THR A 163 2.18 -23.78 -15.24
N PHE A 164 1.49 -22.71 -15.66
CA PHE A 164 1.54 -21.42 -15.00
C PHE A 164 0.14 -20.86 -14.77
N THR A 165 -0.14 -20.46 -13.52
CA THR A 165 -1.47 -20.00 -13.09
C THR A 165 -1.37 -18.57 -12.55
N TRP A 166 -2.29 -17.70 -13.02
CA TRP A 166 -2.36 -16.31 -12.54
C TRP A 166 -3.77 -15.75 -12.60
N GLY A 167 -3.96 -14.62 -11.95
CA GLY A 167 -5.05 -13.69 -12.17
C GLY A 167 -4.48 -12.34 -12.57
N GLN A 168 -5.34 -11.43 -12.98
CA GLN A 168 -4.93 -10.11 -13.45
C GLN A 168 -5.83 -9.02 -12.88
N ASP A 169 -5.22 -7.96 -12.39
CA ASP A 169 -5.90 -6.74 -12.01
C ASP A 169 -5.02 -5.55 -12.36
N THR A 170 -5.45 -4.78 -13.34
CA THR A 170 -4.70 -3.64 -13.89
C THR A 170 -5.24 -2.30 -13.43
N ARG A 171 -6.30 -2.30 -12.59
CA ARG A 171 -7.01 -1.10 -12.18
C ARG A 171 -6.61 -0.66 -10.78
N ALA A 172 -6.16 0.57 -10.68
CA ALA A 172 -5.93 1.16 -9.38
C ALA A 172 -7.26 1.55 -8.70
N PRO A 173 -7.41 1.32 -7.40
CA PRO A 173 -8.56 1.75 -6.63
C PRO A 173 -8.61 3.28 -6.49
N PHE A 174 -9.71 3.81 -5.94
CA PHE A 174 -9.84 5.21 -5.54
C PHE A 174 -9.80 5.33 -4.03
N VAL A 175 -9.07 6.33 -3.53
CA VAL A 175 -9.04 6.67 -2.11
C VAL A 175 -10.02 7.81 -1.79
N PHE A 176 -10.78 7.67 -0.72
CA PHE A 176 -11.64 8.71 -0.17
C PHE A 176 -11.15 9.10 1.22
N VAL A 177 -10.77 10.37 1.38
CA VAL A 177 -10.27 10.92 2.64
C VAL A 177 -11.18 12.05 3.09
N THR A 178 -11.79 11.92 4.25
CA THR A 178 -12.67 12.96 4.80
C THR A 178 -12.39 13.17 6.29
N GLY A 179 -12.43 14.43 6.73
CA GLY A 179 -12.67 14.75 8.13
C GLY A 179 -14.13 14.44 8.45
N THR A 180 -14.43 13.86 9.60
CA THR A 180 -15.79 13.52 9.94
C THR A 180 -16.52 14.74 10.48
N SER A 181 -17.82 14.90 10.18
CA SER A 181 -18.63 16.02 10.65
C SER A 181 -18.86 16.04 12.19
N TYR A 182 -18.59 14.96 12.85
CA TYR A 182 -18.58 14.83 14.31
C TYR A 182 -17.22 15.18 14.91
N ASP A 183 -16.24 15.30 14.07
CA ASP A 183 -14.86 15.52 14.39
C ASP A 183 -14.57 16.94 13.95
N GLU A 184 -13.97 17.66 14.72
CA GLU A 184 -13.66 19.08 14.64
C GLU A 184 -12.82 19.48 13.40
N ILE A 185 -12.55 18.51 12.50
CA ILE A 185 -11.86 18.75 11.24
C ILE A 185 -12.88 18.85 10.10
N THR A 186 -13.34 20.06 9.86
CA THR A 186 -14.17 20.37 8.69
C THR A 186 -13.52 21.49 7.89
N PRO A 187 -13.87 21.67 6.61
CA PRO A 187 -13.36 22.80 5.82
C PRO A 187 -13.63 24.18 6.45
N THR A 188 -14.73 24.28 7.23
CA THR A 188 -15.12 25.52 7.92
C THR A 188 -14.48 25.64 9.31
N GLN A 189 -14.12 24.55 9.93
CA GLN A 189 -13.51 24.51 11.27
C GLN A 189 -12.40 23.46 11.36
N PRO A 190 -11.29 23.64 10.63
CA PRO A 190 -10.21 22.67 10.57
C PRO A 190 -9.29 22.79 11.80
N VAL A 191 -9.85 22.65 13.01
CA VAL A 191 -9.13 22.67 14.29
C VAL A 191 -9.49 21.43 15.08
N VAL A 192 -8.50 20.68 15.49
CA VAL A 192 -8.67 19.52 16.37
C VAL A 192 -8.93 20.01 17.79
N THR A 193 -10.01 19.59 18.43
CA THR A 193 -10.31 19.88 19.83
C THR A 193 -10.33 18.62 20.70
N GLY A 194 -10.18 17.43 20.09
CA GLY A 194 -10.03 16.15 20.76
C GLY A 194 -8.57 15.74 21.02
N ALA A 195 -8.37 14.57 21.58
CA ALA A 195 -7.03 14.05 21.87
C ALA A 195 -6.25 13.64 20.59
N GLY A 196 -6.96 13.21 19.56
CA GLY A 196 -6.42 12.83 18.25
C GLY A 196 -7.04 13.65 17.13
N ALA A 197 -6.57 13.45 15.91
CA ALA A 197 -7.12 14.05 14.70
C ALA A 197 -7.91 12.97 13.92
N PRO A 198 -9.24 12.95 14.04
CA PRO A 198 -10.06 11.92 13.43
C PRO A 198 -10.18 12.12 11.92
N ILE A 199 -9.91 11.05 11.18
CA ILE A 199 -9.93 10.99 9.73
C ILE A 199 -10.69 9.73 9.31
N ARG A 200 -11.44 9.80 8.24
CA ARG A 200 -12.07 8.63 7.64
C ARG A 200 -11.40 8.31 6.32
N LEU A 201 -10.94 7.06 6.20
CA LEU A 201 -10.27 6.51 5.04
C LEU A 201 -11.13 5.39 4.45
N ASN A 202 -11.47 5.50 3.18
CA ASN A 202 -12.18 4.45 2.45
C ASN A 202 -11.50 4.22 1.10
N SER A 203 -11.61 2.99 0.61
CA SER A 203 -11.22 2.60 -0.74
C SER A 203 -12.46 2.26 -1.56
N SER A 204 -12.39 2.43 -2.88
CA SER A 204 -13.39 1.88 -3.79
C SER A 204 -13.40 0.35 -3.82
N GLU A 205 -12.31 -0.27 -3.37
CA GLU A 205 -12.13 -1.72 -3.34
C GLU A 205 -11.98 -2.25 -1.93
N PRO A 206 -12.82 -3.23 -1.54
CA PRO A 206 -12.73 -3.86 -0.24
C PRO A 206 -11.38 -4.58 -0.04
N GLY A 207 -10.84 -4.51 1.17
CA GLY A 207 -9.59 -5.20 1.51
C GLY A 207 -8.31 -4.46 1.12
N SER A 208 -8.41 -3.31 0.47
CA SER A 208 -7.24 -2.49 0.14
C SER A 208 -6.50 -2.00 1.38
N GLY A 209 -5.18 -1.95 1.28
CA GLY A 209 -4.31 -1.28 2.26
C GLY A 209 -4.30 0.24 2.09
N PHE A 210 -3.69 0.95 3.05
CA PHE A 210 -3.54 2.40 3.00
C PHE A 210 -2.11 2.80 3.29
N GLU A 211 -1.65 3.81 2.57
CA GLU A 211 -0.45 4.58 2.87
C GLU A 211 -0.85 6.03 3.13
N CYS A 212 -0.29 6.61 4.18
CA CYS A 212 -0.64 7.95 4.63
C CYS A 212 0.59 8.80 4.88
N THR A 213 0.43 10.10 4.67
CA THR A 213 1.42 11.09 5.03
C THR A 213 0.80 12.22 5.85
N ASP A 214 1.57 12.75 6.80
CA ASP A 214 1.28 13.99 7.50
C ASP A 214 2.46 14.94 7.36
N ASN A 215 2.24 16.12 6.79
CA ASN A 215 3.30 17.07 6.42
C ASN A 215 4.40 16.40 5.58
N ASP A 216 4.02 15.60 4.61
CA ASP A 216 4.87 14.84 3.69
C ASP A 216 5.77 13.78 4.38
N GLN A 217 5.50 13.45 5.65
CA GLN A 217 6.15 12.36 6.36
C GLN A 217 5.23 11.15 6.46
N PRO A 218 5.73 9.94 6.20
CA PRO A 218 4.94 8.73 6.33
C PRO A 218 4.38 8.56 7.75
N VAL A 219 3.10 8.19 7.84
CA VAL A 219 2.44 7.85 9.10
C VAL A 219 1.66 6.56 8.94
N ALA A 220 1.66 5.72 9.98
CA ALA A 220 0.84 4.51 9.96
C ALA A 220 -0.64 4.88 9.95
N CYS A 221 -1.43 4.21 9.12
CA CYS A 221 -2.86 4.43 9.05
C CYS A 221 -3.62 3.13 8.68
N THR A 222 -4.93 3.15 8.92
CA THR A 222 -5.83 2.05 8.59
C THR A 222 -7.13 2.57 8.02
N GLY A 223 -7.82 1.74 7.24
CA GLY A 223 -9.14 2.08 6.68
C GLY A 223 -10.22 2.28 7.75
N GLY A 224 -11.30 2.92 7.37
CA GLY A 224 -12.43 3.25 8.22
C GLY A 224 -12.22 4.55 9.00
N ARG A 225 -12.74 4.59 10.24
CA ARG A 225 -12.47 5.71 11.15
C ARG A 225 -11.11 5.50 11.83
N TRP A 226 -10.19 6.36 11.52
CA TRP A 226 -8.84 6.35 12.06
C TRP A 226 -8.51 7.69 12.70
N GLU A 227 -7.64 7.70 13.69
CA GLU A 227 -7.18 8.92 14.34
C GLU A 227 -5.66 9.03 14.22
N LEU A 228 -5.19 10.17 13.70
CA LEU A 228 -3.77 10.49 13.74
C LEU A 228 -3.34 10.58 15.21
N PRO A 229 -2.44 9.68 15.69
CA PRO A 229 -2.12 9.60 17.10
C PRO A 229 -1.26 10.80 17.52
N ASP A 230 -1.60 11.42 18.65
CA ASP A 230 -0.88 12.51 19.32
C ASP A 230 -0.20 13.53 18.38
N PRO A 231 -0.97 14.14 17.46
CA PRO A 231 -0.37 15.04 16.46
C PRO A 231 0.28 16.25 17.14
N ALA A 232 1.44 16.67 16.63
CA ALA A 232 2.15 17.84 17.14
C ALA A 232 1.30 19.12 17.01
N ALA A 233 1.53 20.11 17.88
CA ALA A 233 0.82 21.39 17.75
C ALA A 233 1.26 22.13 16.47
N GLY A 234 0.31 22.60 15.69
CA GLY A 234 0.59 23.35 14.46
C GLY A 234 -0.32 22.98 13.30
N ARG A 235 0.15 23.31 12.10
CA ARG A 235 -0.53 22.96 10.83
C ARG A 235 -0.16 21.53 10.44
N HIS A 236 -1.16 20.81 9.98
CA HIS A 236 -1.04 19.49 9.41
C HIS A 236 -1.60 19.47 7.98
N ARG A 237 -0.97 18.70 7.12
CA ARG A 237 -1.41 18.38 5.76
C ARG A 237 -1.41 16.87 5.65
N PHE A 238 -2.60 16.28 5.75
CA PHE A 238 -2.76 14.85 5.68
C PHE A 238 -3.21 14.42 4.28
N SER A 239 -2.54 13.45 3.70
CA SER A 239 -2.93 12.79 2.46
C SER A 239 -2.84 11.28 2.62
N ALA A 240 -3.62 10.56 1.83
CA ALA A 240 -3.58 9.11 1.81
C ALA A 240 -3.69 8.59 0.36
N ARG A 241 -3.20 7.38 0.14
CA ARG A 241 -3.52 6.56 -1.03
C ARG A 241 -3.88 5.16 -0.60
N THR A 242 -4.57 4.44 -1.45
CA THR A 242 -4.95 3.05 -1.21
C THR A 242 -4.21 2.13 -2.19
N ILE A 243 -3.96 0.89 -1.75
CA ILE A 243 -3.29 -0.14 -2.53
C ILE A 243 -4.18 -1.38 -2.47
N ASP A 244 -4.55 -1.92 -3.62
CA ASP A 244 -5.37 -3.13 -3.73
C ASP A 244 -4.58 -4.43 -3.47
N ALA A 245 -5.25 -5.56 -3.62
CA ALA A 245 -4.65 -6.88 -3.44
C ALA A 245 -3.64 -7.23 -4.54
N ALA A 246 -3.76 -6.66 -5.73
CA ALA A 246 -2.82 -6.86 -6.83
C ALA A 246 -1.55 -6.03 -6.66
N GLY A 247 -1.61 -4.94 -5.91
CA GLY A 247 -0.53 -3.98 -5.70
C GLY A 247 -0.68 -2.69 -6.49
N ASN A 248 -1.84 -2.46 -7.16
CA ASN A 248 -2.08 -1.20 -7.82
C ASN A 248 -2.34 -0.11 -6.78
N ALA A 249 -1.62 0.99 -6.88
CA ALA A 249 -1.75 2.12 -5.98
C ALA A 249 -2.58 3.23 -6.61
N SER A 250 -3.54 3.78 -5.85
CA SER A 250 -4.25 4.99 -6.25
C SER A 250 -3.32 6.20 -6.35
N ALA A 251 -3.78 7.25 -7.00
CA ALA A 251 -3.21 8.57 -6.79
C ALA A 251 -3.37 8.98 -5.31
N TRP A 252 -2.48 9.87 -4.83
CA TRP A 252 -2.64 10.50 -3.52
C TRP A 252 -3.89 11.37 -3.50
N SER A 253 -4.60 11.36 -2.38
CA SER A 253 -5.73 12.25 -2.17
C SER A 253 -5.31 13.72 -2.14
N GLU A 254 -6.25 14.63 -2.42
CA GLU A 254 -6.07 16.02 -2.05
C GLU A 254 -5.81 16.14 -0.53
N PRO A 255 -4.87 16.99 -0.10
CA PRO A 255 -4.54 17.10 1.31
C PRO A 255 -5.69 17.68 2.13
N ILE A 256 -6.01 17.04 3.26
CA ILE A 256 -6.82 17.65 4.30
C ILE A 256 -5.92 18.52 5.17
N GLU A 257 -6.22 19.81 5.23
CA GLU A 257 -5.50 20.74 6.10
C GLU A 257 -6.25 20.98 7.40
N PHE A 258 -5.57 20.80 8.53
CA PHE A 258 -6.10 21.08 9.85
C PHE A 258 -5.04 21.63 10.81
N PHE A 259 -5.50 22.14 11.93
CA PHE A 259 -4.63 22.71 12.96
C PHE A 259 -4.83 21.98 14.30
N VAL A 260 -3.73 21.61 14.89
CA VAL A 260 -3.69 21.06 16.25
C VAL A 260 -3.32 22.17 17.21
N PRO A 261 -4.17 22.47 18.23
CA PRO A 261 -3.90 23.48 19.21
C PRO A 261 -2.61 23.17 20.00
N ARG A 262 -1.91 24.23 20.40
CA ARG A 262 -0.85 24.12 21.40
C ARG A 262 -1.51 24.04 22.77
N ASN A 263 -1.32 22.95 23.47
CA ASN A 263 -1.77 22.80 24.85
C ASN A 263 -1.08 23.83 25.76
N LEU A 264 -1.83 24.38 26.69
CA LEU A 264 -1.33 25.39 27.63
C LEU A 264 -0.84 24.71 28.91
N THR A 265 0.38 25.04 29.30
CA THR A 265 1.03 24.46 30.47
C THR A 265 1.05 25.45 31.63
N ARG A 266 1.12 24.92 32.87
CA ARG A 266 1.18 25.69 34.10
C ARG A 266 2.23 26.81 34.03
N GLN A 267 1.84 28.02 34.39
CA GLN A 267 2.73 29.19 34.60
C GLN A 267 2.35 29.91 35.91
N ARG A 268 3.17 30.84 36.35
CA ARG A 268 2.90 31.63 37.56
C ARG A 268 1.54 32.32 37.49
N GLY A 269 0.69 32.04 38.45
CA GLY A 269 -0.69 32.56 38.52
C GLY A 269 -1.73 31.75 37.77
N TRP A 270 -1.33 30.64 37.10
CA TRP A 270 -2.17 29.69 36.42
C TRP A 270 -1.94 28.30 36.97
N ALA A 271 -2.95 27.73 37.60
CA ALA A 271 -2.89 26.37 38.13
C ALA A 271 -3.35 25.35 37.07
N LYS A 272 -2.73 24.18 37.04
CA LYS A 272 -3.21 23.07 36.21
C LYS A 272 -4.54 22.55 36.78
N VAL A 273 -5.48 22.26 35.89
CA VAL A 273 -6.74 21.53 36.18
C VAL A 273 -6.83 20.37 35.19
N THR A 274 -7.39 19.25 35.65
CA THR A 274 -7.49 18.04 34.85
C THR A 274 -8.96 17.59 34.80
N ASP A 275 -9.42 17.27 33.58
CA ASP A 275 -10.72 16.69 33.31
C ASP A 275 -10.71 16.10 31.91
N PRO A 276 -11.27 14.93 31.68
CA PRO A 276 -11.34 14.30 30.35
C PRO A 276 -12.03 15.18 29.28
N GLY A 277 -12.88 16.12 29.71
CA GLY A 277 -13.54 17.06 28.81
C GLY A 277 -12.63 18.12 28.19
N TYR A 278 -11.43 18.35 28.73
CA TYR A 278 -10.44 19.25 28.14
C TYR A 278 -9.66 18.62 26.99
N PHE A 279 -9.07 19.46 26.17
CA PHE A 279 -8.12 19.04 25.15
C PHE A 279 -6.94 18.31 25.81
N ARG A 280 -6.65 17.08 25.40
CA ARG A 280 -5.62 16.23 26.05
C ARG A 280 -5.79 16.03 27.55
N GLY A 281 -7.00 16.24 28.07
CA GLY A 281 -7.35 15.94 29.47
C GLY A 281 -6.89 16.97 30.49
N ASP A 282 -6.32 18.11 30.08
CA ASP A 282 -5.90 19.13 31.02
C ASP A 282 -6.07 20.57 30.50
N ALA A 283 -6.17 21.52 31.42
CA ALA A 283 -6.24 22.95 31.14
C ALA A 283 -5.53 23.74 32.23
N ILE A 284 -5.44 25.06 32.07
CA ILE A 284 -4.91 25.97 33.08
C ILE A 284 -5.98 26.94 33.57
N LYS A 285 -6.01 27.20 34.88
CA LYS A 285 -6.99 28.04 35.53
C LYS A 285 -6.34 29.19 36.27
N ALA A 286 -6.86 30.40 36.06
CA ALA A 286 -6.59 31.55 36.90
C ALA A 286 -7.87 32.00 37.60
N SER A 287 -7.78 32.40 38.92
CA SER A 287 -8.89 32.89 39.73
C SER A 287 -8.61 34.27 40.30
N ARG A 288 -7.64 35.01 39.74
CA ARG A 288 -7.28 36.35 40.16
C ARG A 288 -7.02 37.28 38.99
N ARG A 289 -7.35 38.54 39.14
CA ARG A 289 -7.05 39.57 38.17
C ARG A 289 -5.52 39.76 38.04
N GLY A 290 -5.05 40.00 36.80
CA GLY A 290 -3.66 40.24 36.50
C GLY A 290 -2.79 38.96 36.33
N ALA A 291 -3.40 37.77 36.48
CA ALA A 291 -2.64 36.54 36.12
C ALA A 291 -2.27 36.55 34.66
N ARG A 292 -0.96 36.45 34.41
CA ARG A 292 -0.39 36.63 33.06
C ARG A 292 0.23 35.34 32.54
N LEU A 293 -0.12 34.98 31.31
CA LEU A 293 0.41 33.86 30.53
C LEU A 293 1.19 34.46 29.35
N VAL A 294 2.41 33.98 29.13
CA VAL A 294 3.25 34.42 28.02
C VAL A 294 3.69 33.22 27.21
N LEU A 295 3.31 33.19 25.95
CA LEU A 295 3.69 32.13 25.01
C LEU A 295 4.89 32.57 24.17
N PRO A 296 5.67 31.63 23.63
CA PRO A 296 6.80 31.92 22.75
C PRO A 296 6.41 32.80 21.57
N ARG A 297 7.42 33.44 20.98
CA ARG A 297 7.23 34.21 19.73
C ARG A 297 6.74 33.30 18.65
N THR A 298 5.66 33.72 17.97
CA THR A 298 5.05 32.99 16.86
C THR A 298 4.53 33.96 15.82
N THR A 299 4.22 33.45 14.65
CA THR A 299 3.63 34.20 13.54
C THR A 299 2.12 33.94 13.51
N VAL A 300 1.31 34.98 13.47
CA VAL A 300 -0.14 34.91 13.64
C VAL A 300 -0.85 35.74 12.58
N GLY A 301 -1.68 35.11 11.76
CA GLY A 301 -2.70 35.75 10.91
C GLY A 301 -4.08 35.59 11.49
N GLU A 302 -4.34 34.52 12.25
CA GLU A 302 -5.55 34.31 13.03
C GLU A 302 -5.20 33.65 14.36
N LEU A 303 -5.82 34.13 15.44
CA LEU A 303 -5.65 33.63 16.79
C LEU A 303 -6.97 33.15 17.36
N ARG A 304 -7.01 31.93 17.86
CA ARG A 304 -8.14 31.35 18.59
C ARG A 304 -7.67 30.79 19.92
N LEU A 305 -8.57 30.80 20.90
CA LEU A 305 -8.39 30.12 22.17
C LEU A 305 -9.38 28.97 22.30
N LEU A 306 -8.91 27.86 22.79
CA LEU A 306 -9.77 26.81 23.33
C LEU A 306 -9.90 27.11 24.83
N ALA A 307 -11.11 27.39 25.28
CA ALA A 307 -11.37 27.86 26.64
C ALA A 307 -12.70 27.34 27.18
N ALA A 308 -12.79 27.22 28.51
CA ALA A 308 -14.08 26.98 29.13
C ALA A 308 -14.90 28.27 29.16
N THR A 309 -16.18 28.15 28.87
CA THR A 309 -17.17 29.23 28.90
C THR A 309 -18.35 28.89 29.75
N GLY A 310 -19.06 29.90 30.22
CA GLY A 310 -20.28 29.72 31.04
C GLY A 310 -20.51 30.90 32.01
N ARG A 311 -21.67 30.94 32.68
CA ARG A 311 -22.10 32.06 33.55
C ARG A 311 -21.07 32.43 34.65
N GLY A 312 -20.28 31.47 35.12
CA GLY A 312 -19.27 31.69 36.16
C GLY A 312 -17.90 32.15 35.70
N HIS A 313 -17.68 32.19 34.40
CA HIS A 313 -16.34 32.50 33.84
C HIS A 313 -16.09 34.01 33.73
N GLY A 314 -14.80 34.37 33.72
CA GLY A 314 -14.33 35.76 33.70
C GLY A 314 -13.90 36.20 32.30
N LYS A 315 -13.21 37.35 32.25
CA LYS A 315 -12.71 37.96 31.02
C LYS A 315 -11.20 37.85 30.97
N VAL A 316 -10.69 37.74 29.74
CA VAL A 316 -9.25 37.85 29.45
C VAL A 316 -8.99 38.96 28.44
N ARG A 317 -7.77 39.46 28.41
CA ARG A 317 -7.25 40.26 27.29
C ARG A 317 -6.07 39.53 26.66
N VAL A 318 -5.99 39.62 25.35
CA VAL A 318 -4.97 38.94 24.58
C VAL A 318 -4.31 39.89 23.59
N ARG A 319 -3.00 39.81 23.45
CA ARG A 319 -2.25 40.56 22.42
C ARG A 319 -1.13 39.73 21.82
N VAL A 320 -0.77 40.08 20.57
CA VAL A 320 0.41 39.55 19.88
C VAL A 320 1.48 40.64 19.75
N GLY A 321 2.67 40.40 20.30
CA GLY A 321 3.74 41.38 20.31
C GLY A 321 3.44 42.62 21.16
N ARG A 322 3.63 43.81 20.61
CA ARG A 322 3.39 45.11 21.28
C ARG A 322 2.07 45.79 20.84
N ARG A 323 1.21 45.06 20.12
CA ARG A 323 -0.04 45.58 19.55
C ARG A 323 -1.16 45.69 20.58
N ASP A 324 -2.31 46.16 20.13
CA ASP A 324 -3.48 46.41 20.96
C ASP A 324 -4.00 45.15 21.63
N TRP A 325 -4.64 45.33 22.76
CA TRP A 325 -5.29 44.29 23.51
C TRP A 325 -6.68 44.00 22.97
N HIS A 326 -6.97 42.72 22.73
CA HIS A 326 -8.32 42.22 22.45
C HIS A 326 -8.93 41.64 23.73
N VAL A 327 -10.08 42.15 24.15
CA VAL A 327 -10.80 41.65 25.30
C VAL A 327 -11.78 40.56 24.89
N VAL A 328 -11.72 39.45 25.57
CA VAL A 328 -12.60 38.30 25.38
C VAL A 328 -13.37 38.02 26.65
N ASP A 329 -14.71 37.97 26.56
CA ASP A 329 -15.58 37.55 27.63
C ASP A 329 -15.87 36.06 27.51
N LEU A 330 -15.49 35.29 28.51
CA LEU A 330 -15.78 33.86 28.60
C LEU A 330 -17.07 33.55 29.33
N ALA A 331 -17.73 34.58 29.85
CA ALA A 331 -19.07 34.43 30.38
C ALA A 331 -20.09 34.21 29.25
N GLY A 332 -20.94 33.23 29.40
CA GLY A 332 -21.93 32.89 28.38
C GLY A 332 -23.12 32.12 28.99
N PRO A 333 -24.24 32.04 28.25
CA PRO A 333 -25.43 31.34 28.75
C PRO A 333 -25.26 29.83 28.79
N ARG A 334 -24.39 29.30 27.93
CA ARG A 334 -24.06 27.86 27.83
C ARG A 334 -22.72 27.57 28.46
N THR A 335 -22.68 26.49 29.24
CA THR A 335 -21.41 25.97 29.76
C THR A 335 -20.77 25.04 28.73
N SER A 336 -19.51 25.28 28.45
CA SER A 336 -18.66 24.41 27.62
C SER A 336 -17.28 24.32 28.25
N MET A 337 -16.68 23.17 28.28
CA MET A 337 -15.31 22.99 28.79
C MET A 337 -14.27 23.41 27.76
N LYS A 338 -14.59 23.30 26.48
CA LYS A 338 -13.66 23.62 25.37
C LYS A 338 -14.38 24.31 24.22
N GLN A 339 -14.66 25.59 24.39
CA GLN A 339 -15.20 26.46 23.35
C GLN A 339 -14.03 27.02 22.52
N LEU A 340 -14.09 26.89 21.21
CA LEU A 340 -13.14 27.54 20.31
C LEU A 340 -13.58 28.99 20.10
N VAL A 341 -12.81 29.92 20.72
CA VAL A 341 -13.11 31.36 20.70
C VAL A 341 -12.15 32.07 19.76
N VAL A 342 -12.68 32.74 18.75
CA VAL A 342 -11.90 33.58 17.86
C VAL A 342 -11.50 34.87 18.59
N ILE A 343 -10.20 35.14 18.72
CA ILE A 343 -9.68 36.34 19.37
C ILE A 343 -9.60 37.46 18.35
N ASP A 344 -8.93 37.19 17.23
CA ASP A 344 -8.80 38.14 16.13
C ASP A 344 -8.45 37.44 14.81
N ARG A 345 -8.87 38.08 13.74
CA ARG A 345 -8.47 37.77 12.35
C ARG A 345 -7.74 38.99 11.83
N TYR A 346 -6.42 38.96 11.96
CA TYR A 346 -5.58 40.10 11.58
C TYR A 346 -5.65 40.38 10.09
N SER A 347 -5.60 41.64 9.69
CA SER A 347 -5.55 42.07 8.29
C SER A 347 -4.26 41.67 7.58
N GLY A 348 -3.23 41.31 8.35
CA GLY A 348 -1.94 40.82 7.88
C GLY A 348 -1.26 39.93 8.92
N ILE A 349 -0.15 39.32 8.54
CA ILE A 349 0.65 38.46 9.42
C ILE A 349 1.31 39.30 10.51
N ARG A 350 1.20 38.88 11.75
CA ARG A 350 1.88 39.47 12.92
C ARG A 350 2.84 38.49 13.54
N ALA A 351 3.99 38.97 13.98
CA ALA A 351 4.98 38.15 14.67
C ALA A 351 5.23 38.73 16.07
N GLY A 352 5.16 37.89 17.09
CA GLY A 352 5.41 38.31 18.45
C GLY A 352 5.06 37.25 19.50
N ARG A 353 5.35 37.57 20.77
CA ARG A 353 4.86 36.75 21.90
C ARG A 353 3.34 36.95 22.02
N ILE A 354 2.59 35.87 22.24
CA ILE A 354 1.20 35.98 22.66
C ILE A 354 1.18 36.18 24.16
N VAL A 355 0.48 37.22 24.59
CA VAL A 355 0.30 37.52 26.03
C VAL A 355 -1.17 37.49 26.34
N ILE A 356 -1.55 36.67 27.30
CA ILE A 356 -2.90 36.55 27.82
C ILE A 356 -2.93 36.97 29.27
N GLU A 357 -3.90 37.78 29.64
CA GLU A 357 -4.02 38.30 31.01
C GLU A 357 -5.46 38.22 31.50
N SER A 358 -5.68 37.67 32.70
CA SER A 358 -7.01 37.63 33.34
C SER A 358 -7.39 39.02 33.80
N LEU A 359 -8.62 39.44 33.45
CA LEU A 359 -9.17 40.76 33.82
C LEU A 359 -10.10 40.73 35.03
N SER A 360 -10.44 39.54 35.54
CA SER A 360 -11.40 39.40 36.62
C SER A 360 -10.92 38.48 37.73
N ALA A 361 -11.58 38.52 38.88
CA ALA A 361 -11.43 37.52 39.94
C ALA A 361 -12.26 36.26 39.70
N ARG A 362 -13.17 36.27 38.69
CA ARG A 362 -13.91 35.08 38.29
C ARG A 362 -12.96 34.10 37.58
N PRO A 363 -13.18 32.79 37.71
CA PRO A 363 -12.35 31.80 37.08
C PRO A 363 -12.24 31.99 35.57
N VAL A 364 -11.03 31.91 35.10
CA VAL A 364 -10.66 31.82 33.66
C VAL A 364 -9.99 30.49 33.48
N VAL A 365 -10.54 29.64 32.61
CA VAL A 365 -9.96 28.35 32.28
C VAL A 365 -9.61 28.35 30.79
N LEU A 366 -8.33 28.21 30.51
CA LEU A 366 -7.80 28.17 29.17
C LEU A 366 -7.17 26.81 28.92
N ASP A 367 -7.54 26.20 27.83
CA ASP A 367 -7.16 24.85 27.47
C ASP A 367 -5.98 24.85 26.48
N ALA A 368 -6.19 25.45 25.32
CA ALA A 368 -5.17 25.49 24.27
C ALA A 368 -5.25 26.76 23.43
N VAL A 369 -4.23 27.01 22.62
CA VAL A 369 -4.17 28.13 21.68
C VAL A 369 -3.91 27.64 20.26
N VAL A 370 -4.61 28.22 19.29
CA VAL A 370 -4.35 28.05 17.86
C VAL A 370 -3.87 29.39 17.30
N ALA A 371 -2.63 29.41 16.85
CA ALA A 371 -2.04 30.55 16.16
C ALA A 371 -1.74 30.13 14.73
N ARG A 372 -2.46 30.69 13.78
CA ARG A 372 -2.31 30.37 12.37
C ARG A 372 -1.60 31.49 11.63
N PRO A 373 -0.59 31.19 10.79
CA PRO A 373 0.13 32.24 10.06
C PRO A 373 -0.73 32.90 8.98
N ASN A 374 -1.61 32.14 8.33
CA ASN A 374 -2.49 32.65 7.27
C ASN A 374 -3.97 32.51 7.67
N ARG A 375 -4.82 33.35 7.08
CA ARG A 375 -6.26 33.13 7.14
C ARG A 375 -6.58 31.83 6.40
N PHE A 376 -7.60 31.10 6.85
CA PHE A 376 -8.21 30.11 5.97
C PHE A 376 -8.69 30.84 4.72
N PRO A 377 -8.49 30.27 3.50
CA PRO A 377 -9.20 30.78 2.36
C PRO A 377 -10.69 30.79 2.73
N ALA A 378 -11.34 31.92 2.49
CA ALA A 378 -12.79 31.95 2.54
C ALA A 378 -13.25 30.81 1.63
N ALA A 379 -14.19 29.95 2.14
CA ALA A 379 -14.73 28.90 1.31
C ALA A 379 -15.05 29.51 -0.06
N SER A 380 -14.36 29.06 -1.10
CA SER A 380 -14.64 29.51 -2.45
C SER A 380 -16.11 29.22 -2.66
N ARG A 381 -16.92 30.24 -2.93
CA ARG A 381 -18.27 30.04 -3.36
C ARG A 381 -18.17 29.16 -4.59
N ALA A 382 -18.47 27.87 -4.42
CA ALA A 382 -18.64 26.98 -5.54
C ALA A 382 -19.59 27.68 -6.47
N SER A 383 -19.11 28.10 -7.64
CA SER A 383 -19.91 28.74 -8.66
C SER A 383 -21.01 27.75 -9.01
N ARG A 384 -22.23 28.08 -8.58
CA ARG A 384 -23.43 27.48 -9.17
C ARG A 384 -23.42 27.89 -10.64
N ARG A 385 -23.07 27.00 -11.51
CA ARG A 385 -23.46 26.97 -12.90
C ARG A 385 -23.99 25.60 -13.26
#